data_cae4b9ba27a0b263426b1059eec13ebf
#
_entry.id   cae4b9ba27a0b263426b1059eec13ebf
#
_cell.length_a   1.000
_cell.length_b   1.000
_cell.length_c   1.000
_cell.angle_alpha   90.00
_cell.angle_beta   90.00
_cell.angle_gamma   90.00
#
_symmetry.space_group_name_H-M   'P 1'
#
loop_
_entity.id
_entity.type
_entity.pdbx_description
1 polymer ?
#
loop_
_entity_poly.entity_id
_entity_poly.type
_entity_poly.pdbx_seq_one_letter_code
_entity_poly.pdbx_strand_id
1 'polypeptide(L)'
;MLRLLNGQGTGVLRAGVIGTGAFGRHHASKYAKLAGVKLSAIADPSSEARRAAAAAHGVLAVADWRDLLGKVDLVSVCSPAVTHAAIVRAFLNAGAHVLVEKPIATDVDEADALIALAEANNRILTVGHQERFVFARTGLLDYADAPLSMECWRAGPWTGRGADVSVVLDLMIHDLDLMHQLFPSNVVDVSARGRSTHSRHADEVNATVTFENGSQAKLFVSRIAETRRRGMLAVYPDGAIEIDFVTREVRNSTTRVLHPLTQDDPLGESVAAFVKAVREGGATPIRPEEARRALETALLIEDAAMPVQSRVLEPQALYA
;
A
#
# COMPACT_ATOMS: atom_id res chain seq x y z
N MET A 1 -28.54 15.58 24.80
CA MET A 1 -29.46 14.43 24.81
C MET A 1 -28.76 13.30 24.10
N LEU A 2 -28.26 12.35 24.87
CA LEU A 2 -27.47 11.21 24.40
C LEU A 2 -28.32 10.29 23.50
N ARG A 3 -27.95 10.13 22.24
CA ARG A 3 -28.29 9.00 21.42
C ARG A 3 -27.01 8.58 20.74
N LEU A 4 -26.55 7.54 21.12
CA LEU A 4 -26.14 6.50 20.97
C LEU A 4 -24.97 5.86 20.76
N LEU A 5 -24.49 5.13 21.35
CA LEU A 5 -23.50 4.09 21.22
C LEU A 5 -24.24 2.80 21.50
N ASN A 6 -24.62 2.10 20.49
CA ASN A 6 -24.92 0.67 20.52
C ASN A 6 -25.63 0.28 19.22
N GLY A 7 -24.81 0.01 18.21
CA GLY A 7 -25.20 -0.68 17.00
C GLY A 7 -24.08 -1.63 16.64
N GLN A 8 -23.80 -2.62 17.51
CA GLN A 8 -23.11 -3.83 17.07
C GLN A 8 -24.04 -4.49 16.05
N GLY A 9 -23.82 -4.16 14.78
CA GLY A 9 -24.55 -4.72 13.68
C GLY A 9 -24.27 -6.21 13.57
N THR A 10 -25.17 -7.03 14.10
CA THR A 10 -25.19 -8.50 13.90
C THR A 10 -25.47 -8.87 12.44
N GLY A 11 -25.59 -7.88 11.57
CA GLY A 11 -25.89 -8.04 10.15
C GLY A 11 -24.70 -8.47 9.32
N VAL A 12 -25.00 -9.09 8.17
CA VAL A 12 -24.02 -9.42 7.14
C VAL A 12 -23.58 -8.12 6.45
N LEU A 13 -22.27 -7.80 6.50
CA LEU A 13 -21.70 -6.62 5.84
C LEU A 13 -21.65 -6.81 4.32
N ARG A 14 -22.13 -5.83 3.57
CA ARG A 14 -22.09 -5.82 2.10
C ARG A 14 -20.74 -5.26 1.64
N ALA A 15 -19.93 -6.10 1.00
CA ALA A 15 -18.64 -5.72 0.47
C ALA A 15 -18.71 -5.41 -1.03
N GLY A 16 -17.96 -4.40 -1.47
CA GLY A 16 -17.71 -4.07 -2.86
C GLY A 16 -16.21 -4.15 -3.20
N VAL A 17 -15.89 -4.37 -4.49
CA VAL A 17 -14.52 -4.29 -4.99
C VAL A 17 -14.49 -3.43 -6.26
N ILE A 18 -13.62 -2.43 -6.26
CA ILE A 18 -13.42 -1.51 -7.38
C ILE A 18 -12.08 -1.81 -8.05
N GLY A 19 -12.13 -2.13 -9.34
CA GLY A 19 -10.98 -2.67 -10.07
C GLY A 19 -10.83 -4.17 -9.85
N THR A 20 -10.99 -4.97 -10.91
CA THR A 20 -10.92 -6.44 -10.88
C THR A 20 -9.71 -6.98 -11.63
N GLY A 21 -8.64 -6.20 -11.66
CA GLY A 21 -7.30 -6.62 -12.06
C GLY A 21 -6.75 -7.74 -11.16
N ALA A 22 -5.44 -7.96 -11.19
CA ALA A 22 -4.83 -9.06 -10.42
C ALA A 22 -5.17 -9.00 -8.93
N PHE A 23 -5.01 -7.83 -8.28
CA PHE A 23 -5.27 -7.67 -6.85
C PHE A 23 -6.77 -7.69 -6.53
N GLY A 24 -7.60 -6.97 -7.28
CA GLY A 24 -9.03 -6.91 -7.00
C GLY A 24 -9.73 -8.27 -7.05
N ARG A 25 -9.31 -9.18 -7.94
CA ARG A 25 -9.80 -10.56 -7.95
C ARG A 25 -9.46 -11.31 -6.66
N HIS A 26 -8.28 -11.06 -6.09
CA HIS A 26 -7.91 -11.65 -4.81
C HIS A 26 -8.75 -11.07 -3.67
N HIS A 27 -8.95 -9.74 -3.60
CA HIS A 27 -9.85 -9.11 -2.62
C HIS A 27 -11.27 -9.68 -2.70
N ALA A 28 -11.84 -9.78 -3.90
CA ALA A 28 -13.16 -10.39 -4.10
C ALA A 28 -13.23 -11.81 -3.55
N SER A 29 -12.20 -12.62 -3.82
CA SER A 29 -12.11 -13.99 -3.30
C SER A 29 -12.00 -14.04 -1.76
N LYS A 30 -11.34 -13.05 -1.12
CA LYS A 30 -11.27 -12.98 0.35
C LYS A 30 -12.63 -12.64 0.95
N TYR A 31 -13.29 -11.59 0.45
CA TYR A 31 -14.63 -11.24 0.92
C TYR A 31 -15.65 -12.37 0.74
N ALA A 32 -15.59 -13.09 -0.39
CA ALA A 32 -16.52 -14.20 -0.66
C ALA A 32 -16.37 -15.38 0.33
N LYS A 33 -15.21 -15.50 1.00
CA LYS A 33 -14.92 -16.59 1.96
C LYS A 33 -15.02 -16.15 3.41
N LEU A 34 -15.12 -14.85 3.68
CA LEU A 34 -15.07 -14.32 5.03
C LEU A 34 -16.44 -14.38 5.71
N ALA A 35 -16.51 -15.03 6.86
CA ALA A 35 -17.76 -15.17 7.62
C ALA A 35 -18.37 -13.82 7.97
N GLY A 36 -19.69 -13.69 7.78
CA GLY A 36 -20.45 -12.47 8.06
C GLY A 36 -20.24 -11.33 7.07
N VAL A 37 -19.55 -11.56 5.96
CA VAL A 37 -19.43 -10.63 4.84
C VAL A 37 -20.08 -11.24 3.62
N LYS A 38 -20.78 -10.43 2.86
CA LYS A 38 -21.31 -10.80 1.54
C LYS A 38 -20.61 -9.93 0.50
N LEU A 39 -19.80 -10.54 -0.37
CA LEU A 39 -19.40 -9.86 -1.59
C LEU A 39 -20.67 -9.59 -2.40
N SER A 40 -21.06 -8.33 -2.51
CA SER A 40 -22.34 -7.92 -3.10
C SER A 40 -22.18 -7.42 -4.52
N ALA A 41 -21.07 -6.76 -4.82
CA ALA A 41 -20.85 -6.15 -6.11
C ALA A 41 -19.37 -5.94 -6.43
N ILE A 42 -19.10 -5.86 -7.73
CA ILE A 42 -17.80 -5.45 -8.26
C ILE A 42 -17.97 -4.34 -9.30
N ALA A 43 -16.97 -3.49 -9.46
CA ALA A 43 -16.94 -2.49 -10.51
C ALA A 43 -15.62 -2.54 -11.28
N ASP A 44 -15.68 -2.57 -12.61
CA ASP A 44 -14.51 -2.49 -13.48
C ASP A 44 -14.93 -1.95 -14.87
N PRO A 45 -14.23 -0.97 -15.46
CA PRO A 45 -14.56 -0.48 -16.79
C PRO A 45 -14.32 -1.53 -17.88
N SER A 46 -13.39 -2.47 -17.70
CA SER A 46 -13.18 -3.59 -18.62
C SER A 46 -14.32 -4.60 -18.57
N SER A 47 -15.04 -4.76 -19.67
CA SER A 47 -16.16 -5.71 -19.76
C SER A 47 -15.71 -7.17 -19.58
N GLU A 48 -14.50 -7.49 -19.98
CA GLU A 48 -13.90 -8.83 -19.83
C GLU A 48 -13.58 -9.12 -18.36
N ALA A 49 -12.79 -8.24 -17.71
CA ALA A 49 -12.39 -8.37 -16.30
C ALA A 49 -13.62 -8.42 -15.40
N ARG A 50 -14.61 -7.56 -15.65
CA ARG A 50 -15.87 -7.47 -14.93
C ARG A 50 -16.69 -8.76 -15.04
N ARG A 51 -16.87 -9.29 -16.27
CA ARG A 51 -17.61 -10.55 -16.49
C ARG A 51 -16.93 -11.74 -15.84
N ALA A 52 -15.59 -11.84 -15.96
CA ALA A 52 -14.83 -12.91 -15.33
C ALA A 52 -14.99 -12.92 -13.81
N ALA A 53 -14.87 -11.74 -13.16
CA ALA A 53 -15.00 -11.61 -11.72
C ALA A 53 -16.47 -11.87 -11.26
N ALA A 54 -17.46 -11.38 -12.02
CA ALA A 54 -18.88 -11.64 -11.73
C ALA A 54 -19.21 -13.13 -11.81
N ALA A 55 -18.78 -13.81 -12.86
CA ALA A 55 -18.99 -15.24 -13.03
C ALA A 55 -18.35 -16.09 -11.92
N ALA A 56 -17.14 -15.70 -11.48
CA ALA A 56 -16.42 -16.40 -10.41
C ALA A 56 -17.13 -16.35 -9.06
N HIS A 57 -17.94 -15.32 -8.81
CA HIS A 57 -18.54 -15.06 -7.49
C HIS A 57 -20.08 -14.96 -7.50
N GLY A 58 -20.73 -14.92 -8.66
CA GLY A 58 -22.20 -14.81 -8.76
C GLY A 58 -22.73 -13.46 -8.25
N VAL A 59 -22.02 -12.35 -8.47
CA VAL A 59 -22.32 -11.04 -7.91
C VAL A 59 -22.67 -10.01 -8.98
N LEU A 60 -23.31 -8.91 -8.55
CA LEU A 60 -23.55 -7.75 -9.40
C LEU A 60 -22.22 -7.20 -9.94
N ALA A 61 -22.16 -6.94 -11.25
CA ALA A 61 -21.01 -6.36 -11.91
C ALA A 61 -21.41 -5.12 -12.71
N VAL A 62 -20.80 -3.98 -12.38
CA VAL A 62 -21.09 -2.68 -13.00
C VAL A 62 -19.86 -2.12 -13.71
N ALA A 63 -20.06 -1.27 -14.70
CA ALA A 63 -18.98 -0.62 -15.42
C ALA A 63 -18.44 0.60 -14.67
N ASP A 64 -19.34 1.36 -14.05
CA ASP A 64 -19.03 2.55 -13.29
C ASP A 64 -19.15 2.25 -11.78
N TRP A 65 -18.08 2.50 -11.05
CA TRP A 65 -18.05 2.32 -9.60
C TRP A 65 -19.05 3.24 -8.86
N ARG A 66 -19.48 4.34 -9.48
CA ARG A 66 -20.47 5.26 -8.90
C ARG A 66 -21.82 4.58 -8.69
N ASP A 67 -22.11 3.55 -9.48
CA ASP A 67 -23.32 2.74 -9.32
C ASP A 67 -23.37 1.96 -8.00
N LEU A 68 -22.25 1.85 -7.28
CA LEU A 68 -22.14 1.17 -6.00
C LEU A 68 -22.24 2.10 -4.78
N LEU A 69 -22.25 3.40 -4.97
CA LEU A 69 -22.37 4.38 -3.88
C LEU A 69 -23.68 4.17 -3.11
N GLY A 70 -23.57 4.08 -1.77
CA GLY A 70 -24.72 3.79 -0.88
C GLY A 70 -25.24 2.35 -0.92
N LYS A 71 -24.68 1.47 -1.76
CA LYS A 71 -25.12 0.07 -1.89
C LYS A 71 -24.24 -0.93 -1.15
N VAL A 72 -23.06 -0.50 -0.69
CA VAL A 72 -22.09 -1.30 0.05
C VAL A 72 -21.76 -0.65 1.38
N ASP A 73 -21.43 -1.47 2.39
CA ASP A 73 -21.06 -1.01 3.73
C ASP A 73 -19.55 -0.81 3.84
N LEU A 74 -18.78 -1.58 3.05
CA LEU A 74 -17.35 -1.50 2.94
C LEU A 74 -16.88 -1.81 1.51
N VAL A 75 -15.73 -1.27 1.12
CA VAL A 75 -15.18 -1.42 -0.22
C VAL A 75 -13.68 -1.59 -0.21
N SER A 76 -13.17 -2.47 -1.10
CA SER A 76 -11.76 -2.46 -1.48
C SER A 76 -11.58 -1.71 -2.80
N VAL A 77 -10.67 -0.72 -2.80
CA VAL A 77 -10.28 0.04 -3.99
C VAL A 77 -8.96 -0.51 -4.50
N CYS A 78 -9.01 -1.19 -5.65
CA CYS A 78 -7.90 -1.90 -6.29
C CYS A 78 -7.69 -1.42 -7.75
N SER A 79 -8.13 -0.22 -8.05
CA SER A 79 -7.99 0.46 -9.34
C SER A 79 -6.56 1.04 -9.53
N PRO A 80 -6.21 1.64 -10.66
CA PRO A 80 -4.92 2.34 -10.78
C PRO A 80 -4.75 3.45 -9.74
N ALA A 81 -3.52 3.62 -9.24
CA ALA A 81 -3.18 4.53 -8.14
C ALA A 81 -3.69 5.97 -8.33
N VAL A 82 -3.61 6.47 -9.54
CA VAL A 82 -4.09 7.83 -9.91
C VAL A 82 -5.60 8.03 -9.73
N THR A 83 -6.36 6.97 -9.53
CA THR A 83 -7.81 7.03 -9.31
C THR A 83 -8.21 6.87 -7.85
N HIS A 84 -7.28 6.49 -6.98
CA HIS A 84 -7.57 6.14 -5.58
C HIS A 84 -8.26 7.28 -4.84
N ALA A 85 -7.69 8.48 -4.85
CA ALA A 85 -8.21 9.61 -4.09
C ALA A 85 -9.67 9.95 -4.44
N ALA A 86 -10.01 10.00 -5.72
CA ALA A 86 -11.37 10.30 -6.16
C ALA A 86 -12.37 9.24 -5.72
N ILE A 87 -12.02 7.95 -5.86
CA ILE A 87 -12.89 6.83 -5.53
C ILE A 87 -13.07 6.72 -4.00
N VAL A 88 -11.96 6.76 -3.24
CA VAL A 88 -11.98 6.70 -1.76
C VAL A 88 -12.85 7.82 -1.19
N ARG A 89 -12.64 9.06 -1.65
CA ARG A 89 -13.44 10.23 -1.24
C ARG A 89 -14.94 10.01 -1.45
N ALA A 90 -15.32 9.48 -2.61
CA ALA A 90 -16.72 9.25 -2.93
C ALA A 90 -17.36 8.19 -2.02
N PHE A 91 -16.67 7.08 -1.75
CA PHE A 91 -17.18 6.02 -0.88
C PHE A 91 -17.23 6.44 0.59
N LEU A 92 -16.24 7.18 1.10
CA LEU A 92 -16.28 7.76 2.44
C LEU A 92 -17.47 8.72 2.61
N ASN A 93 -17.73 9.59 1.62
CA ASN A 93 -18.90 10.48 1.61
C ASN A 93 -20.23 9.71 1.51
N ALA A 94 -20.25 8.58 0.83
CA ALA A 94 -21.43 7.70 0.76
C ALA A 94 -21.61 6.84 2.02
N GLY A 95 -20.74 6.99 3.03
CA GLY A 95 -20.83 6.31 4.31
C GLY A 95 -20.25 4.89 4.34
N ALA A 96 -19.48 4.49 3.34
CA ALA A 96 -18.79 3.21 3.32
C ALA A 96 -17.43 3.29 4.03
N HIS A 97 -16.99 2.18 4.65
CA HIS A 97 -15.61 2.00 5.10
C HIS A 97 -14.73 1.58 3.92
N VAL A 98 -13.46 1.99 3.91
CA VAL A 98 -12.60 1.81 2.74
C VAL A 98 -11.27 1.14 3.10
N LEU A 99 -10.93 0.08 2.36
CA LEU A 99 -9.58 -0.44 2.23
C LEU A 99 -9.09 -0.06 0.84
N VAL A 100 -8.06 0.77 0.74
CA VAL A 100 -7.47 1.15 -0.54
C VAL A 100 -6.12 0.46 -0.73
N GLU A 101 -5.84 -0.04 -1.94
CA GLU A 101 -4.51 -0.54 -2.26
C GLU A 101 -3.46 0.59 -2.20
N LYS A 102 -2.23 0.21 -1.96
CA LYS A 102 -1.11 1.16 -1.95
C LYS A 102 -0.82 1.73 -3.36
N PRO A 103 -0.35 2.98 -3.48
CA PRO A 103 -0.33 4.01 -2.44
C PRO A 103 -1.74 4.51 -2.10
N ILE A 104 -1.92 5.12 -0.94
CA ILE A 104 -3.22 5.69 -0.51
C ILE A 104 -3.75 6.72 -1.52
N ALA A 105 -2.85 7.53 -2.06
CA ALA A 105 -3.04 8.56 -3.09
C ALA A 105 -1.72 8.74 -3.84
N THR A 106 -1.69 9.62 -4.83
CA THR A 106 -0.47 10.01 -5.55
C THR A 106 0.08 11.37 -5.12
N ASP A 107 -0.57 11.99 -4.14
CA ASP A 107 -0.24 13.30 -3.59
C ASP A 107 -0.50 13.30 -2.07
N VAL A 108 0.33 14.04 -1.31
CA VAL A 108 0.24 14.09 0.17
C VAL A 108 -1.01 14.85 0.61
N ASP A 109 -1.35 15.95 -0.04
CA ASP A 109 -2.53 16.75 0.33
C ASP A 109 -3.82 15.96 0.08
N GLU A 110 -3.85 15.14 -0.98
CA GLU A 110 -4.95 14.21 -1.22
C GLU A 110 -5.04 13.17 -0.10
N ALA A 111 -3.91 12.58 0.33
CA ALA A 111 -3.90 11.63 1.43
C ALA A 111 -4.40 12.25 2.73
N ASP A 112 -3.92 13.45 3.08
CA ASP A 112 -4.35 14.20 4.27
C ASP A 112 -5.86 14.50 4.22
N ALA A 113 -6.37 14.92 3.06
CA ALA A 113 -7.79 15.18 2.87
C ALA A 113 -8.65 13.91 3.02
N LEU A 114 -8.16 12.74 2.58
CA LEU A 114 -8.86 11.46 2.76
C LEU A 114 -8.89 11.01 4.22
N ILE A 115 -7.79 11.19 4.95
CA ILE A 115 -7.68 10.88 6.38
C ILE A 115 -8.69 11.73 7.16
N ALA A 116 -8.65 13.05 6.98
CA ALA A 116 -9.57 13.98 7.63
C ALA A 116 -11.04 13.65 7.29
N LEU A 117 -11.33 13.27 6.05
CA LEU A 117 -12.68 12.90 5.62
C LEU A 117 -13.16 11.61 6.28
N ALA A 118 -12.30 10.62 6.43
CA ALA A 118 -12.61 9.35 7.09
C ALA A 118 -12.96 9.59 8.56
N GLU A 119 -12.18 10.42 9.25
CA GLU A 119 -12.43 10.83 10.63
C GLU A 119 -13.76 11.60 10.76
N ALA A 120 -13.96 12.62 9.93
CA ALA A 120 -15.16 13.45 9.96
C ALA A 120 -16.46 12.65 9.73
N ASN A 121 -16.39 11.62 8.88
CA ASN A 121 -17.52 10.74 8.60
C ASN A 121 -17.60 9.54 9.56
N ASN A 122 -16.67 9.41 10.49
CA ASN A 122 -16.54 8.25 11.38
C ASN A 122 -16.51 6.94 10.59
N ARG A 123 -15.64 6.89 9.56
CA ARG A 123 -15.41 5.72 8.72
C ARG A 123 -13.98 5.25 8.85
N ILE A 124 -13.79 3.94 8.75
CA ILE A 124 -12.49 3.33 8.74
C ILE A 124 -11.91 3.46 7.34
N LEU A 125 -10.72 4.05 7.25
CA LEU A 125 -9.84 4.04 6.10
C LEU A 125 -8.59 3.26 6.47
N THR A 126 -8.19 2.30 5.64
CA THR A 126 -6.94 1.53 5.79
C THR A 126 -6.30 1.30 4.43
N VAL A 127 -5.00 1.01 4.43
CA VAL A 127 -4.21 0.89 3.20
C VAL A 127 -3.62 -0.52 3.05
N GLY A 128 -3.52 -1.01 1.83
CA GLY A 128 -3.11 -2.35 1.48
C GLY A 128 -1.60 -2.61 1.58
N HIS A 129 -0.92 -2.18 2.66
CA HIS A 129 0.47 -2.55 2.94
C HIS A 129 0.59 -3.96 3.52
N GLN A 130 0.24 -4.96 2.72
CA GLN A 130 0.09 -6.35 3.16
C GLN A 130 1.40 -6.97 3.66
N GLU A 131 2.55 -6.48 3.20
CA GLU A 131 3.85 -6.97 3.64
C GLU A 131 4.12 -6.71 5.11
N ARG A 132 3.45 -5.74 5.72
CA ARG A 132 3.52 -5.51 7.15
C ARG A 132 3.04 -6.72 7.96
N PHE A 133 2.04 -7.46 7.48
CA PHE A 133 1.59 -8.70 8.12
C PHE A 133 2.66 -9.80 8.05
N VAL A 134 3.35 -9.92 6.91
CA VAL A 134 4.47 -10.86 6.76
C VAL A 134 5.61 -10.48 7.71
N PHE A 135 5.94 -9.20 7.75
CA PHE A 135 7.05 -8.68 8.53
C PHE A 135 6.78 -8.77 10.05
N ALA A 136 5.58 -8.42 10.49
CA ALA A 136 5.20 -8.48 11.91
C ALA A 136 5.37 -9.89 12.49
N ARG A 137 5.14 -10.95 11.70
CA ARG A 137 5.30 -12.33 12.15
C ARG A 137 6.73 -12.75 12.41
N THR A 138 7.71 -12.03 11.84
CA THR A 138 9.11 -12.31 12.20
C THR A 138 9.41 -12.00 13.66
N GLY A 139 8.56 -11.21 14.34
CA GLY A 139 8.81 -10.69 15.67
C GLY A 139 9.78 -9.52 15.70
N LEU A 140 10.25 -9.03 14.54
CA LEU A 140 11.22 -7.93 14.52
C LEU A 140 10.61 -6.61 15.00
N LEU A 141 9.31 -6.39 14.79
CA LEU A 141 8.59 -5.21 15.27
C LEU A 141 8.31 -5.22 16.78
N ASP A 142 8.57 -6.32 17.47
CA ASP A 142 8.38 -6.43 18.93
C ASP A 142 9.54 -5.76 19.69
N TYR A 143 10.62 -5.40 19.00
CA TYR A 143 11.78 -4.73 19.56
C TYR A 143 11.70 -3.22 19.31
N ALA A 144 11.87 -2.44 20.37
CA ALA A 144 11.73 -0.98 20.32
C ALA A 144 12.98 -0.25 19.78
N ASP A 145 14.13 -0.90 19.77
CA ASP A 145 15.39 -0.30 19.34
C ASP A 145 15.53 -0.30 17.81
N ALA A 146 15.84 0.87 17.28
CA ALA A 146 16.05 1.05 15.85
C ALA A 146 17.40 0.45 15.39
N PRO A 147 17.49 -0.04 14.14
CA PRO A 147 18.78 -0.40 13.56
C PRO A 147 19.66 0.84 13.34
N LEU A 148 20.97 0.64 13.31
CA LEU A 148 21.94 1.67 12.93
C LEU A 148 21.81 2.01 11.43
N SER A 149 21.57 1.00 10.62
CA SER A 149 21.29 1.16 9.19
C SER A 149 20.41 0.04 8.66
N MET A 150 19.78 0.30 7.52
CA MET A 150 18.97 -0.65 6.78
C MET A 150 19.30 -0.58 5.29
N GLU A 151 19.33 -1.73 4.63
CA GLU A 151 19.36 -1.80 3.18
C GLU A 151 18.17 -2.63 2.70
N CYS A 152 17.45 -2.14 1.68
CA CYS A 152 16.37 -2.88 1.03
C CYS A 152 16.63 -2.97 -0.46
N TRP A 153 16.28 -4.12 -1.03
CA TRP A 153 16.32 -4.33 -2.46
C TRP A 153 15.07 -5.03 -2.97
N ARG A 154 14.50 -4.49 -4.04
CA ARG A 154 13.31 -5.03 -4.68
C ARG A 154 13.45 -4.89 -6.19
N ALA A 155 13.75 -5.98 -6.86
CA ALA A 155 14.05 -6.00 -8.28
C ALA A 155 13.33 -7.12 -9.01
N GLY A 156 13.05 -6.92 -10.30
CA GLY A 156 12.47 -7.93 -11.17
C GLY A 156 12.38 -7.46 -12.61
N PRO A 157 12.03 -8.37 -13.53
CA PRO A 157 11.91 -8.05 -14.94
C PRO A 157 10.67 -7.19 -15.24
N TRP A 158 10.73 -6.48 -16.36
CA TRP A 158 9.63 -5.68 -16.85
C TRP A 158 8.42 -6.57 -17.22
N THR A 159 7.26 -6.22 -16.69
CA THR A 159 6.00 -6.94 -16.95
C THR A 159 4.90 -6.05 -17.54
N GLY A 160 5.17 -4.76 -17.73
CA GLY A 160 4.18 -3.76 -18.15
C GLY A 160 3.20 -3.34 -17.06
N ARG A 161 3.23 -3.94 -15.87
CA ARG A 161 2.36 -3.57 -14.75
C ARG A 161 2.95 -2.41 -13.96
N GLY A 162 2.06 -1.60 -13.34
CA GLY A 162 2.46 -0.47 -12.52
C GLY A 162 3.15 0.66 -13.30
N ALA A 163 2.98 0.73 -14.62
CA ALA A 163 3.58 1.74 -15.48
C ALA A 163 2.88 3.12 -15.40
N ASP A 164 1.75 3.19 -14.73
CA ASP A 164 0.99 4.41 -14.45
C ASP A 164 1.63 5.31 -13.39
N VAL A 165 2.53 4.74 -12.58
CA VAL A 165 3.32 5.45 -11.57
C VAL A 165 4.81 5.05 -11.65
N SER A 166 5.66 5.71 -10.88
CA SER A 166 7.07 5.35 -10.79
C SER A 166 7.27 4.03 -10.04
N VAL A 167 8.44 3.44 -10.21
CA VAL A 167 8.86 2.26 -9.44
C VAL A 167 8.94 2.54 -7.93
N VAL A 168 9.05 3.81 -7.52
CA VAL A 168 9.04 4.21 -6.11
C VAL A 168 7.65 4.00 -5.53
N LEU A 169 6.61 4.53 -6.15
CA LEU A 169 5.21 4.38 -5.72
C LEU A 169 4.67 2.97 -5.95
N ASP A 170 5.19 2.23 -6.95
CA ASP A 170 4.76 0.85 -7.18
C ASP A 170 5.46 -0.16 -6.27
N LEU A 171 6.77 -0.08 -6.13
CA LEU A 171 7.57 -1.10 -5.44
C LEU A 171 8.23 -0.61 -4.15
N MET A 172 8.95 0.53 -4.17
CA MET A 172 9.72 1.00 -3.01
C MET A 172 8.82 1.36 -1.82
N ILE A 173 7.60 1.76 -2.07
CA ILE A 173 6.65 2.17 -1.02
C ILE A 173 6.39 1.07 0.03
N HIS A 174 6.56 -0.20 -0.33
CA HIS A 174 6.49 -1.31 0.62
C HIS A 174 7.68 -1.30 1.58
N ASP A 175 8.88 -1.04 1.04
CA ASP A 175 10.11 -0.98 1.83
C ASP A 175 10.14 0.29 2.68
N LEU A 176 9.58 1.40 2.19
CA LEU A 176 9.40 2.64 2.94
C LEU A 176 8.43 2.45 4.11
N ASP A 177 7.34 1.72 3.91
CA ASP A 177 6.42 1.39 4.99
C ASP A 177 7.11 0.59 6.10
N LEU A 178 7.89 -0.44 5.74
CA LEU A 178 8.66 -1.22 6.71
C LEU A 178 9.78 -0.40 7.37
N MET A 179 10.45 0.44 6.61
CA MET A 179 11.47 1.35 7.11
C MET A 179 10.92 2.25 8.23
N HIS A 180 9.75 2.85 8.01
CA HIS A 180 9.10 3.69 9.02
C HIS A 180 8.61 2.94 10.27
N GLN A 181 8.46 1.61 10.18
CA GLN A 181 8.19 0.80 11.38
C GLN A 181 9.46 0.56 12.21
N LEU A 182 10.63 0.50 11.57
CA LEU A 182 11.90 0.23 12.25
C LEU A 182 12.61 1.51 12.75
N PHE A 183 12.38 2.65 12.09
CA PHE A 183 12.99 3.92 12.44
C PHE A 183 11.97 4.90 13.02
N PRO A 184 11.84 4.98 14.36
CA PRO A 184 10.95 5.94 15.02
C PRO A 184 11.56 7.34 15.08
N SER A 185 12.12 7.81 13.97
CA SER A 185 12.79 9.11 13.81
C SER A 185 12.30 9.82 12.55
N ASN A 186 12.40 11.14 12.52
CA ASN A 186 12.01 11.91 11.34
C ASN A 186 13.06 11.78 10.24
N VAL A 187 12.61 11.79 8.99
CA VAL A 187 13.47 11.92 7.82
C VAL A 187 13.95 13.36 7.74
N VAL A 188 15.27 13.57 7.60
CA VAL A 188 15.89 14.89 7.50
C VAL A 188 16.57 15.13 6.16
N ASP A 189 16.96 14.08 5.45
CA ASP A 189 17.57 14.19 4.13
C ASP A 189 17.24 12.98 3.26
N VAL A 190 17.08 13.24 1.96
CA VAL A 190 16.85 12.24 0.93
C VAL A 190 17.74 12.53 -0.26
N SER A 191 18.52 11.54 -0.67
CA SER A 191 19.25 11.56 -1.94
C SER A 191 18.84 10.38 -2.80
N ALA A 192 18.63 10.61 -4.10
CA ALA A 192 18.22 9.56 -5.01
C ALA A 192 18.77 9.74 -6.43
N ARG A 193 18.85 8.62 -7.16
CA ARG A 193 19.15 8.59 -8.61
C ARG A 193 18.22 7.62 -9.27
N GLY A 194 17.52 8.08 -10.32
CA GLY A 194 16.55 7.30 -11.07
C GLY A 194 16.96 7.10 -12.53
N ARG A 195 16.39 6.05 -13.14
CA ARG A 195 16.52 5.77 -14.57
C ARG A 195 15.17 5.34 -15.13
N SER A 196 14.78 5.95 -16.26
CA SER A 196 13.60 5.57 -17.03
C SER A 196 14.02 4.86 -18.31
N THR A 197 13.36 3.76 -18.67
CA THR A 197 13.70 2.92 -19.82
C THR A 197 12.46 2.50 -20.61
N HIS A 198 11.39 2.06 -19.94
CA HIS A 198 10.17 1.53 -20.55
C HIS A 198 8.94 2.40 -20.31
N SER A 199 8.97 3.29 -19.33
CA SER A 199 7.87 4.20 -19.03
C SER A 199 8.35 5.65 -18.96
N ARG A 200 7.40 6.57 -18.84
CA ARG A 200 7.70 7.99 -18.59
C ARG A 200 8.15 8.28 -17.15
N HIS A 201 7.97 7.31 -16.27
CA HIS A 201 8.36 7.38 -14.87
C HIS A 201 9.69 6.63 -14.66
N ALA A 202 10.30 6.79 -13.50
CA ALA A 202 11.48 6.00 -13.16
C ALA A 202 11.13 4.50 -13.09
N ASP A 203 11.95 3.69 -13.76
CA ASP A 203 11.85 2.23 -13.79
C ASP A 203 12.87 1.57 -12.85
N GLU A 204 13.87 2.33 -12.42
CA GLU A 204 14.89 1.94 -11.44
C GLU A 204 15.29 3.15 -10.63
N VAL A 205 15.41 2.98 -9.30
CA VAL A 205 15.83 4.04 -8.38
C VAL A 205 16.72 3.45 -7.29
N ASN A 206 17.82 4.17 -7.00
CA ASN A 206 18.63 4.03 -5.79
C ASN A 206 18.37 5.26 -4.93
N ALA A 207 18.05 5.06 -3.66
CA ALA A 207 17.81 6.13 -2.72
C ALA A 207 18.54 5.89 -1.40
N THR A 208 18.91 6.99 -0.74
CA THR A 208 19.37 6.99 0.66
C THR A 208 18.50 7.97 1.42
N VAL A 209 17.91 7.48 2.51
CA VAL A 209 17.11 8.25 3.46
C VAL A 209 17.91 8.38 4.74
N THR A 210 18.11 9.61 5.23
CA THR A 210 18.82 9.90 6.48
C THR A 210 17.82 10.38 7.52
N PHE A 211 17.93 9.84 8.72
CA PHE A 211 17.07 10.18 9.84
C PHE A 211 17.75 11.16 10.80
N GLU A 212 16.94 11.90 11.56
CA GLU A 212 17.39 12.89 12.54
C GLU A 212 18.38 12.32 13.59
N ASN A 213 18.22 11.04 13.95
CA ASN A 213 19.14 10.35 14.86
C ASN A 213 20.44 9.87 14.19
N GLY A 214 20.68 10.20 12.94
CA GLY A 214 21.87 9.83 12.16
C GLY A 214 21.81 8.45 11.52
N SER A 215 20.78 7.64 11.76
CA SER A 215 20.59 6.35 11.08
C SER A 215 20.31 6.56 9.59
N GLN A 216 20.59 5.55 8.76
CA GLN A 216 20.36 5.61 7.33
C GLN A 216 19.65 4.36 6.80
N ALA A 217 18.79 4.57 5.82
CA ALA A 217 18.22 3.50 5.01
C ALA A 217 18.63 3.69 3.54
N LYS A 218 19.19 2.64 2.94
CA LYS A 218 19.50 2.57 1.51
C LYS A 218 18.46 1.67 0.83
N LEU A 219 17.85 2.17 -0.23
CA LEU A 219 16.78 1.48 -0.93
C LEU A 219 17.11 1.37 -2.41
N PHE A 220 17.01 0.17 -2.93
CA PHE A 220 17.14 -0.11 -4.35
C PHE A 220 15.86 -0.75 -4.89
N VAL A 221 15.29 -0.15 -5.92
CA VAL A 221 14.19 -0.77 -6.63
C VAL A 221 14.41 -0.74 -8.13
N SER A 222 14.00 -1.82 -8.82
CA SER A 222 14.07 -1.93 -10.26
C SER A 222 12.96 -2.85 -10.78
N ARG A 223 12.23 -2.38 -11.80
CA ARG A 223 11.30 -3.22 -12.57
C ARG A 223 11.86 -3.60 -13.96
N ILE A 224 13.17 -3.38 -14.14
CA ILE A 224 13.93 -3.67 -15.38
C ILE A 224 15.17 -4.54 -15.12
N ALA A 225 15.25 -5.16 -13.97
CA ALA A 225 16.32 -6.10 -13.62
C ALA A 225 16.08 -7.47 -14.25
N GLU A 226 17.16 -8.20 -14.58
CA GLU A 226 17.06 -9.53 -15.18
C GLU A 226 16.44 -10.56 -14.23
N THR A 227 16.75 -10.46 -12.94
CA THR A 227 16.35 -11.45 -11.94
C THR A 227 15.49 -10.84 -10.84
N ARG A 228 14.57 -11.65 -10.32
CA ARG A 228 13.74 -11.25 -9.16
C ARG A 228 14.56 -11.36 -7.88
N ARG A 229 14.66 -10.24 -7.17
CA ARG A 229 15.30 -10.14 -5.85
C ARG A 229 14.41 -9.31 -4.94
N ARG A 230 14.28 -9.73 -3.69
CA ARG A 230 13.53 -8.99 -2.69
C ARG A 230 14.06 -9.33 -1.31
N GLY A 231 14.54 -8.35 -0.59
CA GLY A 231 15.08 -8.59 0.74
C GLY A 231 15.43 -7.31 1.46
N MET A 232 15.86 -7.48 2.69
CA MET A 232 16.36 -6.42 3.55
C MET A 232 17.53 -6.90 4.40
N LEU A 233 18.39 -5.97 4.79
CA LEU A 233 19.43 -6.13 5.78
C LEU A 233 19.30 -5.00 6.80
N ALA A 234 19.12 -5.31 8.08
CA ALA A 234 19.11 -4.36 9.17
C ALA A 234 20.30 -4.61 10.08
N VAL A 235 21.13 -3.58 10.33
CA VAL A 235 22.35 -3.66 11.14
C VAL A 235 22.08 -3.02 12.50
N TYR A 236 22.32 -3.76 13.56
CA TYR A 236 22.19 -3.35 14.95
C TYR A 236 23.56 -3.34 15.65
N PRO A 237 23.70 -2.74 16.83
CA PRO A 237 24.97 -2.74 17.56
C PRO A 237 25.50 -4.14 17.90
N ASP A 238 24.61 -5.13 18.02
CA ASP A 238 24.91 -6.50 18.43
C ASP A 238 24.94 -7.51 17.27
N GLY A 239 24.72 -7.06 16.01
CA GLY A 239 24.75 -7.93 14.84
C GLY A 239 23.86 -7.44 13.70
N ALA A 240 23.45 -8.35 12.83
CA ALA A 240 22.64 -8.03 11.67
C ALA A 240 21.51 -9.04 11.47
N ILE A 241 20.43 -8.58 10.87
CA ILE A 241 19.29 -9.37 10.46
C ILE A 241 19.10 -9.20 8.96
N GLU A 242 19.21 -10.31 8.22
CA GLU A 242 18.95 -10.36 6.78
C GLU A 242 17.67 -11.18 6.54
N ILE A 243 16.76 -10.65 5.73
CA ILE A 243 15.54 -11.33 5.32
C ILE A 243 15.47 -11.36 3.80
N ASP A 244 15.44 -12.55 3.23
CA ASP A 244 15.11 -12.76 1.81
C ASP A 244 13.62 -13.11 1.69
N PHE A 245 12.85 -12.20 1.11
CA PHE A 245 11.39 -12.37 0.94
C PHE A 245 11.03 -13.29 -0.24
N VAL A 246 11.98 -13.67 -1.09
CA VAL A 246 11.76 -14.62 -2.19
C VAL A 246 11.94 -16.05 -1.70
N THR A 247 13.07 -16.33 -1.06
CA THR A 247 13.40 -17.65 -0.48
C THR A 247 12.77 -17.85 0.89
N ARG A 248 12.39 -16.75 1.57
CA ARG A 248 11.85 -16.71 2.94
C ARG A 248 12.88 -17.07 4.02
N GLU A 249 14.13 -16.95 3.69
CA GLU A 249 15.22 -17.15 4.63
C GLU A 249 15.36 -15.96 5.56
N VAL A 250 15.55 -16.21 6.86
CA VAL A 250 15.87 -15.24 7.88
C VAL A 250 17.21 -15.61 8.49
N ARG A 251 18.21 -14.74 8.32
CA ARG A 251 19.51 -14.87 8.95
C ARG A 251 19.62 -13.83 10.05
N ASN A 252 19.96 -14.26 11.25
CA ASN A 252 20.01 -13.42 12.43
C ASN A 252 21.29 -13.70 13.22
N SER A 253 22.13 -12.69 13.39
CA SER A 253 23.32 -12.73 14.25
C SER A 253 23.20 -11.85 15.49
N THR A 254 22.01 -11.25 15.72
CA THR A 254 21.71 -10.46 16.91
C THR A 254 21.21 -11.35 18.05
N THR A 255 21.03 -10.77 19.22
CA THR A 255 20.43 -11.45 20.38
C THR A 255 18.90 -11.59 20.30
N ARG A 256 18.24 -11.00 19.28
CA ARG A 256 16.79 -11.05 19.11
C ARG A 256 16.32 -12.43 18.70
N VAL A 257 15.17 -12.83 19.22
CA VAL A 257 14.49 -14.07 18.80
C VAL A 257 13.55 -13.74 17.64
N LEU A 258 13.81 -14.31 16.49
CA LEU A 258 13.00 -14.12 15.29
C LEU A 258 12.35 -15.44 14.84
N HIS A 259 11.20 -15.31 14.19
CA HIS A 259 10.48 -16.43 13.62
C HIS A 259 10.70 -16.51 12.11
N PRO A 260 10.71 -17.72 11.52
CA PRO A 260 10.84 -17.88 10.08
C PRO A 260 9.61 -17.32 9.35
N LEU A 261 9.80 -16.86 8.12
CA LEU A 261 8.70 -16.44 7.25
C LEU A 261 7.88 -17.67 6.82
N THR A 262 6.59 -17.64 7.10
CA THR A 262 5.64 -18.71 6.76
C THR A 262 4.91 -18.42 5.44
N GLN A 263 4.27 -19.49 4.88
CA GLN A 263 3.42 -19.36 3.68
C GLN A 263 2.00 -18.96 4.08
N ASP A 264 1.84 -17.72 4.47
CA ASP A 264 0.56 -17.23 4.93
C ASP A 264 -0.18 -16.42 3.86
N ASP A 265 -1.37 -15.99 4.21
CA ASP A 265 -2.25 -15.19 3.37
C ASP A 265 -2.32 -13.74 3.89
N PRO A 266 -1.28 -12.92 3.66
CA PRO A 266 -1.24 -11.56 4.21
C PRO A 266 -2.39 -10.69 3.69
N LEU A 267 -2.87 -10.93 2.47
CA LEU A 267 -4.04 -10.26 1.96
C LEU A 267 -5.31 -10.67 2.71
N GLY A 268 -5.48 -11.96 2.97
CA GLY A 268 -6.62 -12.45 3.74
C GLY A 268 -6.63 -11.87 5.15
N GLU A 269 -5.47 -11.75 5.79
CA GLU A 269 -5.36 -11.11 7.10
C GLU A 269 -5.65 -9.63 7.07
N SER A 270 -5.16 -8.90 6.04
CA SER A 270 -5.47 -7.49 5.87
C SER A 270 -6.98 -7.25 5.71
N VAL A 271 -7.64 -8.03 4.85
CA VAL A 271 -9.10 -7.97 4.67
C VAL A 271 -9.85 -8.35 5.93
N ALA A 272 -9.42 -9.40 6.64
CA ALA A 272 -10.04 -9.82 7.90
C ALA A 272 -9.88 -8.77 9.01
N ALA A 273 -8.70 -8.17 9.15
CA ALA A 273 -8.43 -7.10 10.09
C ALA A 273 -9.27 -5.84 9.81
N PHE A 274 -9.42 -5.47 8.54
CA PHE A 274 -10.30 -4.39 8.12
C PHE A 274 -11.75 -4.67 8.52
N VAL A 275 -12.29 -5.84 8.18
CA VAL A 275 -13.67 -6.23 8.53
C VAL A 275 -13.87 -6.28 10.04
N LYS A 276 -12.88 -6.76 10.79
CA LYS A 276 -12.90 -6.78 12.26
C LYS A 276 -13.00 -5.36 12.81
N ALA A 277 -12.16 -4.43 12.33
CA ALA A 277 -12.21 -3.03 12.75
C ALA A 277 -13.56 -2.37 12.44
N VAL A 278 -14.17 -2.68 11.28
CA VAL A 278 -15.51 -2.18 10.93
C VAL A 278 -16.59 -2.69 11.89
N ARG A 279 -16.50 -3.94 12.36
CA ARG A 279 -17.50 -4.55 13.24
C ARG A 279 -17.38 -4.15 14.69
N GLU A 280 -16.15 -4.13 15.18
CA GLU A 280 -15.87 -3.96 16.60
C GLU A 280 -15.64 -2.49 16.97
N GLY A 281 -15.41 -1.64 15.98
CA GLY A 281 -14.85 -0.30 16.15
C GLY A 281 -13.39 -0.40 16.57
N GLY A 282 -12.54 0.49 16.10
CA GLY A 282 -11.14 0.54 16.47
C GLY A 282 -10.21 0.76 15.29
N ALA A 283 -8.90 0.81 15.58
CA ALA A 283 -7.88 1.01 14.58
C ALA A 283 -7.59 -0.28 13.80
N THR A 284 -7.26 -0.11 12.53
CA THR A 284 -6.67 -1.20 11.72
C THR A 284 -5.17 -1.31 12.01
N PRO A 285 -4.56 -2.49 11.76
CA PRO A 285 -3.11 -2.66 11.93
C PRO A 285 -2.27 -1.73 11.04
N ILE A 286 -2.85 -1.22 9.96
CA ILE A 286 -2.22 -0.28 9.04
C ILE A 286 -3.06 0.99 9.04
N ARG A 287 -2.58 1.98 9.79
CA ARG A 287 -3.26 3.27 9.89
C ARG A 287 -2.97 4.11 8.65
N PRO A 288 -3.93 4.90 8.16
CA PRO A 288 -3.71 5.70 6.96
C PRO A 288 -2.63 6.76 7.14
N GLU A 289 -2.38 7.26 8.37
CA GLU A 289 -1.31 8.21 8.68
C GLU A 289 0.09 7.58 8.48
N GLU A 290 0.23 6.28 8.75
CA GLU A 290 1.47 5.56 8.52
C GLU A 290 1.74 5.38 7.02
N ALA A 291 0.70 5.02 6.26
CA ALA A 291 0.78 4.95 4.80
C ALA A 291 1.04 6.31 4.15
N ARG A 292 0.47 7.39 4.71
CA ARG A 292 0.73 8.77 4.31
C ARG A 292 2.21 9.14 4.52
N ARG A 293 2.83 8.71 5.63
CA ARG A 293 4.26 8.93 5.88
C ARG A 293 5.14 8.22 4.85
N ALA A 294 4.79 6.97 4.50
CA ALA A 294 5.49 6.24 3.45
C ALA A 294 5.35 6.92 2.08
N LEU A 295 4.16 7.45 1.77
CA LEU A 295 3.91 8.23 0.55
C LEU A 295 4.75 9.51 0.51
N GLU A 296 4.80 10.28 1.59
CA GLU A 296 5.59 11.51 1.68
C GLU A 296 7.08 11.24 1.37
N THR A 297 7.66 10.23 2.02
CA THR A 297 9.05 9.84 1.74
C THR A 297 9.22 9.34 0.30
N ALA A 298 8.25 8.62 -0.25
CA ALA A 298 8.28 8.19 -1.64
C ALA A 298 8.33 9.36 -2.62
N LEU A 299 7.53 10.39 -2.39
CA LEU A 299 7.50 11.59 -3.24
C LEU A 299 8.78 12.42 -3.12
N LEU A 300 9.37 12.54 -1.92
CA LEU A 300 10.71 13.14 -1.74
C LEU A 300 11.78 12.39 -2.54
N ILE A 301 11.72 11.06 -2.56
CA ILE A 301 12.63 10.22 -3.35
C ILE A 301 12.39 10.43 -4.85
N GLU A 302 11.14 10.50 -5.30
CA GLU A 302 10.83 10.79 -6.70
C GLU A 302 11.39 12.13 -7.15
N ASP A 303 11.19 13.18 -6.36
CA ASP A 303 11.70 14.53 -6.67
C ASP A 303 13.24 14.52 -6.73
N ALA A 304 13.90 13.87 -5.78
CA ALA A 304 15.37 13.73 -5.76
C ALA A 304 15.91 12.86 -6.90
N ALA A 305 15.14 11.85 -7.36
CA ALA A 305 15.55 10.94 -8.42
C ALA A 305 15.45 11.53 -9.83
N MET A 306 14.66 12.62 -10.01
CA MET A 306 14.50 13.27 -11.29
C MET A 306 15.79 14.01 -11.67
N PRO A 307 16.41 13.73 -12.83
CA PRO A 307 17.57 14.49 -13.27
C PRO A 307 17.16 15.96 -13.47
N VAL A 308 18.01 16.89 -12.99
CA VAL A 308 17.79 18.35 -13.10
C VAL A 308 17.51 18.82 -14.55
N GLN A 309 17.95 18.05 -15.54
CA GLN A 309 17.72 18.35 -16.98
C GLN A 309 16.32 18.07 -17.47
N SER A 310 15.49 17.28 -16.81
CA SER A 310 14.09 17.09 -17.17
C SER A 310 13.17 18.23 -16.70
N ARG A 311 13.67 19.19 -15.93
CA ARG A 311 12.98 20.45 -15.58
C ARG A 311 13.11 21.55 -16.64
N VAL A 312 13.84 21.31 -17.74
CA VAL A 312 14.04 22.30 -18.80
C VAL A 312 13.06 22.08 -19.93
N LEU A 313 11.99 22.89 -19.88
CA LEU A 313 11.24 23.46 -21.00
C LEU A 313 10.53 22.49 -21.95
N GLU A 314 9.22 22.40 -21.79
CA GLU A 314 8.37 22.33 -22.97
C GLU A 314 8.72 23.52 -23.91
N PRO A 315 9.00 23.28 -25.19
CA PRO A 315 9.18 24.39 -26.12
C PRO A 315 7.85 25.15 -26.21
N GLN A 316 7.82 26.38 -25.73
CA GLN A 316 6.77 27.30 -26.15
C GLN A 316 6.75 27.28 -27.66
N ALA A 317 5.68 26.79 -28.25
CA ALA A 317 5.42 26.92 -29.68
C ALA A 317 5.39 28.40 -30.01
N LEU A 318 6.48 28.89 -30.57
CA LEU A 318 6.52 30.15 -31.29
C LEU A 318 5.67 29.95 -32.56
N TYR A 319 4.41 30.31 -32.48
CA TYR A 319 3.65 30.62 -33.68
C TYR A 319 3.96 32.09 -34.06
N ALA A 320 4.77 32.23 -35.10
CA ALA A 320 4.77 33.40 -35.97
C ALA A 320 3.66 33.24 -37.02
#